data_dd67cfc07d91f8b063eb304795d1f56b
#
_entry.id   dd67cfc07d91f8b063eb304795d1f56b
#
_cell.length_a   1.000
_cell.length_b   1.000
_cell.length_c   1.000
_cell.angle_alpha   90.00
_cell.angle_beta   90.00
_cell.angle_gamma   90.00
#
_symmetry.space_group_name_H-M   'P 1'
#
loop_
_entity.id
_entity.type
_entity.pdbx_description
1 polymer ?
#
loop_
_entity_poly.entity_id
_entity_poly.type
_entity_poly.pdbx_seq_one_letter_code
_entity_poly.pdbx_strand_id
1 'polypeptide(L)'
;MKSIFILLDSIITIYLWIIIVNAVLSWLVAFNILNTQNRFVFSVLDATYKLTDPALNKIRRFIPNLGSIDISPVILILILMFIRNLVFEVFAPNLF
;
A
#
# COMPACT_ATOMS: atom_id res chain seq x y z
N MET A 1 16.64 -19.51 8.46
CA MET A 1 15.26 -19.44 7.91
C MET A 1 14.41 -18.39 8.61
N LYS A 2 14.43 -18.37 9.94
CA LYS A 2 13.63 -17.39 10.70
C LYS A 2 13.99 -15.94 10.33
N SER A 3 15.27 -15.66 10.16
CA SER A 3 15.73 -14.30 9.80
C SER A 3 15.18 -13.85 8.45
N ILE A 4 15.07 -14.76 7.49
CA ILE A 4 14.54 -14.44 6.16
C ILE A 4 13.06 -14.10 6.27
N PHE A 5 12.29 -14.84 7.05
CA PHE A 5 10.87 -14.59 7.22
C PHE A 5 10.62 -13.27 7.95
N ILE A 6 11.45 -12.96 8.96
CA ILE A 6 11.35 -11.69 9.67
C ILE A 6 11.66 -10.53 8.72
N LEU A 7 12.67 -10.68 7.85
CA LEU A 7 13.00 -9.67 6.86
C LEU A 7 11.86 -9.45 5.88
N LEU A 8 11.27 -10.54 5.36
CA LEU A 8 10.13 -10.44 4.45
C LEU A 8 8.95 -9.75 5.11
N ASP A 9 8.66 -10.10 6.36
CA ASP A 9 7.58 -9.46 7.12
C ASP A 9 7.83 -7.95 7.26
N SER A 10 9.08 -7.58 7.58
CA SER A 10 9.43 -6.17 7.74
C SER A 10 9.28 -5.41 6.43
N ILE A 11 9.71 -5.99 5.31
CA ILE A 11 9.59 -5.36 4.00
C ILE A 11 8.12 -5.16 3.64
N ILE A 12 7.30 -6.18 3.83
CA ILE A 12 5.87 -6.08 3.55
C ILE A 12 5.22 -5.03 4.44
N THR A 13 5.56 -5.01 5.72
CA THR A 13 5.01 -4.04 6.67
C THR A 13 5.36 -2.61 6.28
N ILE A 14 6.61 -2.35 5.89
CA ILE A 14 7.03 -1.03 5.44
C ILE A 14 6.26 -0.62 4.20
N TYR A 15 6.12 -1.53 3.24
CA TYR A 15 5.39 -1.25 2.02
C TYR A 15 3.91 -0.96 2.30
N LEU A 16 3.30 -1.72 3.21
CA LEU A 16 1.92 -1.48 3.63
C LEU A 16 1.75 -0.08 4.20
N TRP A 17 2.68 0.37 5.05
CA TRP A 17 2.63 1.72 5.60
C TRP A 17 2.76 2.79 4.53
N ILE A 18 3.63 2.56 3.54
CA ILE A 18 3.77 3.49 2.42
C ILE A 18 2.46 3.60 1.64
N ILE A 19 1.81 2.47 1.39
CA ILE A 19 0.52 2.45 0.69
C ILE A 19 -0.54 3.20 1.51
N ILE A 20 -0.59 2.96 2.81
CA ILE A 20 -1.56 3.60 3.70
C ILE A 20 -1.36 5.11 3.70
N VAL A 21 -0.13 5.57 3.83
CA VAL A 21 0.18 7.01 3.82
C VAL A 21 -0.24 7.62 2.49
N ASN A 22 0.10 6.99 1.38
CA ASN A 22 -0.30 7.49 0.06
C ASN A 22 -1.81 7.54 -0.09
N ALA A 23 -2.51 6.50 0.34
CA ALA A 23 -3.96 6.44 0.23
C ALA A 23 -4.64 7.54 1.05
N VAL A 24 -4.21 7.70 2.31
CA VAL A 24 -4.79 8.71 3.19
C VAL A 24 -4.55 10.11 2.62
N LEU A 25 -3.33 10.40 2.19
CA LEU A 25 -3.01 11.71 1.63
C LEU A 25 -3.79 11.97 0.34
N SER A 26 -3.92 10.97 -0.52
CA SER A 26 -4.66 11.09 -1.77
C SER A 26 -6.13 11.40 -1.51
N TRP A 27 -6.73 10.72 -0.53
CA TRP A 27 -8.12 10.96 -0.17
C TRP A 27 -8.32 12.35 0.44
N LEU A 28 -7.39 12.78 1.29
CA LEU A 28 -7.45 14.12 1.88
C LEU A 28 -7.35 15.21 0.82
N VAL A 29 -6.53 15.01 -0.19
CA VAL A 29 -6.45 15.93 -1.32
C VAL A 29 -7.74 15.91 -2.14
N ALA A 30 -8.29 14.71 -2.37
CA ALA A 30 -9.54 14.56 -3.14
C ALA A 30 -10.72 15.24 -2.46
N PHE A 31 -10.73 15.27 -1.13
CA PHE A 31 -11.79 15.93 -0.36
C PHE A 31 -11.48 17.40 -0.05
N ASN A 32 -10.40 17.95 -0.63
CA ASN A 32 -9.99 19.35 -0.44
C ASN A 32 -9.59 19.68 0.99
N ILE A 33 -9.21 18.69 1.79
CA ILE A 33 -8.69 18.89 3.14
C ILE A 33 -7.23 19.33 3.11
N LEU A 34 -6.44 18.72 2.21
CA LEU A 34 -5.04 19.06 2.01
C LEU A 34 -4.84 19.76 0.67
N ASN A 35 -3.86 20.67 0.64
CA ASN A 35 -3.54 21.43 -0.55
C ASN A 35 -2.23 20.93 -1.16
N THR A 36 -2.28 20.51 -2.43
CA THR A 36 -1.10 20.03 -3.16
C THR A 36 -0.11 21.15 -3.49
N GLN A 37 -0.49 22.42 -3.30
CA GLN A 37 0.45 23.54 -3.45
C GLN A 37 1.48 23.58 -2.31
N ASN A 38 1.20 22.91 -1.20
CA ASN A 38 2.19 22.76 -0.14
C ASN A 38 3.27 21.79 -0.60
N ARG A 39 4.52 22.25 -0.62
CA ARG A 39 5.64 21.44 -1.11
C ARG A 39 5.83 20.15 -0.31
N PHE A 40 5.64 20.22 0.99
CA PHE A 40 5.82 19.04 1.82
C PHE A 40 4.78 17.96 1.48
N VAL A 41 3.51 18.36 1.39
CA VAL A 41 2.43 17.45 1.03
C VAL A 41 2.66 16.85 -0.35
N PHE A 42 3.00 17.69 -1.33
CA PHE A 42 3.26 17.23 -2.68
C PHE A 42 4.44 16.26 -2.73
N SER A 43 5.52 16.57 -2.00
CA SER A 43 6.72 15.71 -1.99
C SER A 43 6.41 14.33 -1.42
N VAL A 44 5.65 14.27 -0.32
CA VAL A 44 5.28 12.99 0.28
C VAL A 44 4.37 12.19 -0.66
N LEU A 45 3.37 12.86 -1.25
CA LEU A 45 2.48 12.21 -2.21
C LEU A 45 3.25 11.66 -3.41
N ASP A 46 4.14 12.46 -3.99
CA ASP A 46 4.90 12.05 -5.16
C ASP A 46 5.82 10.88 -4.85
N ALA A 47 6.53 10.94 -3.72
CA ALA A 47 7.44 9.88 -3.32
C ALA A 47 6.70 8.57 -3.07
N THR A 48 5.61 8.62 -2.31
CA THR A 48 4.82 7.42 -2.02
C THR A 48 4.13 6.89 -3.28
N TYR A 49 3.66 7.79 -4.15
CA TYR A 49 3.03 7.41 -5.41
C TYR A 49 4.00 6.64 -6.30
N LYS A 50 5.23 7.12 -6.44
CA LYS A 50 6.22 6.44 -7.27
C LYS A 50 6.55 5.04 -6.76
N LEU A 51 6.51 4.84 -5.47
CA LEU A 51 6.78 3.53 -4.87
C LEU A 51 5.60 2.57 -4.98
N THR A 52 4.38 3.09 -4.99
CA THR A 52 3.18 2.25 -4.98
C THR A 52 2.51 2.12 -6.34
N ASP A 53 2.76 3.04 -7.25
CA ASP A 53 2.07 3.10 -8.54
C ASP A 53 2.21 1.82 -9.37
N PRO A 54 3.40 1.20 -9.49
CA PRO A 54 3.51 -0.02 -10.30
C PRO A 54 2.58 -1.14 -9.84
N ALA A 55 2.41 -1.31 -8.53
CA ALA A 55 1.51 -2.32 -7.98
C ALA A 55 0.05 -1.89 -8.12
N LEU A 56 -0.24 -0.62 -7.83
CA LEU A 56 -1.61 -0.11 -7.89
C LEU A 56 -2.17 -0.11 -9.30
N ASN A 57 -1.35 0.19 -10.31
CA ASN A 57 -1.80 0.19 -11.70
C ASN A 57 -2.27 -1.20 -12.15
N LYS A 58 -1.59 -2.24 -11.70
CA LYS A 58 -2.01 -3.60 -12.02
C LYS A 58 -3.39 -3.91 -11.46
N ILE A 59 -3.67 -3.42 -10.26
CA ILE A 59 -4.96 -3.63 -9.62
C ILE A 59 -6.04 -2.79 -10.30
N ARG A 60 -5.73 -1.56 -10.68
CA ARG A 60 -6.69 -0.67 -11.34
C ARG A 60 -7.17 -1.20 -12.68
N ARG A 61 -6.38 -2.06 -13.33
CA ARG A 61 -6.80 -2.69 -14.58
C ARG A 61 -7.96 -3.66 -14.41
N PHE A 62 -8.09 -4.24 -13.21
CA PHE A 62 -9.10 -5.24 -12.93
C PHE A 62 -10.32 -4.67 -12.21
N ILE A 63 -10.22 -3.44 -11.72
CA ILE A 63 -11.26 -2.84 -10.90
C ILE A 63 -11.87 -1.65 -11.64
N PRO A 64 -13.22 -1.60 -11.76
CA PRO A 64 -13.87 -0.45 -12.38
C PRO A 64 -13.69 0.80 -11.52
N ASN A 65 -13.69 1.94 -12.17
CA ASN A 65 -13.62 3.22 -11.48
C ASN A 65 -14.92 3.47 -10.70
N LEU A 66 -14.80 3.66 -9.40
CA LEU A 66 -15.94 3.88 -8.51
C LEU A 66 -16.07 5.37 -8.15
N GLY A 67 -16.02 6.23 -9.16
CA GLY A 67 -16.16 7.66 -8.95
C GLY A 67 -14.84 8.32 -8.57
N SER A 68 -14.90 9.28 -7.64
CA SER A 68 -13.74 10.08 -7.27
C SER A 68 -12.83 9.41 -6.23
N ILE A 69 -13.27 8.30 -5.65
CA ILE A 69 -12.51 7.61 -4.61
C ILE A 69 -11.80 6.40 -5.24
N ASP A 70 -10.49 6.34 -5.05
CA ASP A 70 -9.67 5.23 -5.52
C ASP A 70 -9.58 4.18 -4.41
N ILE A 71 -10.16 3.01 -4.63
CA ILE A 71 -10.14 1.91 -3.68
C ILE A 71 -9.01 0.92 -3.93
N SER A 72 -8.21 1.16 -4.99
CA SER A 72 -7.09 0.26 -5.31
C SER A 72 -6.12 0.06 -4.15
N PRO A 73 -5.75 1.11 -3.38
CA PRO A 73 -4.87 0.91 -2.22
C PRO A 73 -5.45 -0.05 -1.19
N VAL A 74 -6.75 0.01 -0.93
CA VAL A 74 -7.40 -0.88 0.03
C VAL A 74 -7.28 -2.32 -0.43
N ILE A 75 -7.54 -2.57 -1.71
CA ILE A 75 -7.48 -3.91 -2.27
C ILE A 75 -6.05 -4.44 -2.24
N LEU A 76 -5.07 -3.61 -2.59
CA LEU A 76 -3.67 -4.01 -2.53
C LEU A 76 -3.25 -4.36 -1.10
N ILE A 77 -3.68 -3.58 -0.11
CA ILE A 77 -3.39 -3.86 1.29
C ILE A 77 -3.94 -5.23 1.68
N LEU A 78 -5.19 -5.51 1.31
CA LEU A 78 -5.82 -6.79 1.64
C LEU A 78 -5.10 -7.95 0.97
N ILE A 79 -4.70 -7.79 -0.28
CA ILE A 79 -3.95 -8.83 -1.00
C ILE A 79 -2.61 -9.08 -0.32
N LEU A 80 -1.88 -8.03 0.02
CA LEU A 80 -0.58 -8.18 0.68
C LEU A 80 -0.70 -8.83 2.05
N MET A 81 -1.72 -8.48 2.82
CA MET A 81 -1.96 -9.10 4.11
C MET A 81 -2.29 -10.59 3.96
N PHE A 82 -3.09 -10.93 2.96
CA PHE A 82 -3.42 -12.32 2.68
C PHE A 82 -2.17 -13.11 2.28
N ILE A 83 -1.36 -12.56 1.38
CA ILE A 83 -0.12 -13.22 0.94
C ILE A 83 0.83 -13.40 2.11
N ARG A 84 0.99 -12.37 2.93
CA ARG A 84 1.85 -12.45 4.11
C ARG A 84 1.42 -13.57 5.05
N ASN A 85 0.13 -13.62 5.38
CA ASN A 85 -0.40 -14.64 6.27
C ASN A 85 -0.27 -16.04 5.66
N LEU A 86 -0.52 -16.15 4.36
CA LEU A 86 -0.40 -17.43 3.66
C LEU A 86 1.05 -17.94 3.69
N VAL A 87 2.01 -17.07 3.42
CA VAL A 87 3.42 -17.44 3.43
C VAL A 87 3.83 -17.96 4.80
N PHE A 88 3.47 -17.25 5.87
CA PHE A 88 3.85 -17.68 7.20
C PHE A 88 3.10 -18.93 7.64
N GLU A 89 1.86 -19.09 7.24
CA GLU A 89 1.06 -20.25 7.61
C GLU A 89 1.58 -21.52 6.91
N VAL A 90 1.92 -21.41 5.61
CA VAL A 90 2.32 -22.57 4.81
C VAL A 90 3.80 -22.91 5.01
N PHE A 91 4.68 -21.90 5.02
CA PHE A 91 6.12 -22.12 4.99
C PHE A 91 6.79 -22.01 6.35
N ALA A 92 6.14 -21.41 7.34
CA ALA A 92 6.74 -21.20 8.63
C ALA A 92 5.76 -21.40 9.78
N PRO A 93 4.98 -22.51 9.79
CA PRO A 93 3.96 -22.70 10.84
C PRO A 93 4.55 -22.83 12.23
N ASN A 94 5.80 -23.25 12.35
CA ASN A 94 6.46 -23.48 13.64
C ASN A 94 7.31 -22.30 14.10
N LEU A 95 7.42 -21.25 13.30
CA LEU A 95 8.24 -20.08 13.63
C LEU A 95 7.43 -18.92 14.21
N PHE A 96 6.12 -18.95 14.03
CA PHE A 96 5.24 -17.85 14.46
C PHE A 96 3.97 -18.38 15.10
#